data_3ac77564c66f370baf21db3598ace8ca
#
_entry.id   3ac77564c66f370baf21db3598ace8ca
#
_cell.length_a   1.000
_cell.length_b   1.000
_cell.length_c   1.000
_cell.angle_alpha   90.00
_cell.angle_beta   90.00
_cell.angle_gamma   90.00
#
_symmetry.space_group_name_H-M   'P 1'
#
loop_
_entity.id
_entity.type
_entity.pdbx_description
1 polymer ?
#
loop_
_entity_poly.entity_id
_entity_poly.type
_entity_poly.pdbx_seq_one_letter_code
_entity_poly.pdbx_strand_id
1 'polypeptide(L)'
;RFEASMAARSYYGDRNLFPPANTSLCAVAYGRNRLGKIFLGDFNARFGQGLVQWSGMSLTGFSSSASFCRKANGITPSWSYAGTGSHRGEAADFRFGNFLLSQFVSFPGLRSWTEGSKKGMISVMPGANLTWFGRNGQAGVTWYYLSGPLDGPLYQAGGKLSADFRYNRKGVDCFGEYAYDFIGGWSAWIGGTSIPVGGEARFN
;
A
#
# COMPACT_ATOMS: atom_id res chain seq x y z
N ARG A 1 -12.67 -1.03 -19.91
CA ARG A 1 -12.04 -2.34 -19.77
C ARG A 1 -12.29 -2.84 -18.34
N PHE A 2 -12.58 -4.12 -18.21
CA PHE A 2 -12.82 -4.78 -16.93
C PHE A 2 -11.95 -6.04 -16.86
N GLU A 3 -11.37 -6.28 -15.69
CA GLU A 3 -10.59 -7.49 -15.39
C GLU A 3 -11.05 -8.02 -14.04
N ALA A 4 -11.22 -9.34 -13.95
CA ALA A 4 -11.52 -10.00 -12.68
C ALA A 4 -10.68 -11.26 -12.57
N SER A 5 -10.21 -11.55 -11.38
CA SER A 5 -9.53 -12.80 -11.08
C SER A 5 -9.88 -13.29 -9.71
N MET A 6 -9.84 -14.59 -9.58
CA MET A 6 -10.01 -15.30 -8.32
C MET A 6 -8.91 -16.34 -8.20
N ALA A 7 -8.30 -16.40 -7.03
CA ALA A 7 -7.30 -17.40 -6.70
C ALA A 7 -7.65 -18.01 -5.33
N ALA A 8 -7.56 -19.32 -5.22
CA ALA A 8 -7.83 -20.04 -3.98
C ALA A 8 -6.76 -21.08 -3.73
N ARG A 9 -6.35 -21.25 -2.48
CA ARG A 9 -5.36 -22.22 -2.05
C ARG A 9 -5.78 -22.87 -0.74
N SER A 10 -5.75 -24.18 -0.70
CA SER A 10 -5.79 -24.96 0.55
C SER A 10 -4.45 -25.67 0.77
N TYR A 11 -4.09 -25.87 2.01
CA TYR A 11 -2.90 -26.62 2.38
C TYR A 11 -3.28 -28.01 2.88
N TYR A 12 -2.35 -28.95 2.78
CA TYR A 12 -2.49 -30.26 3.39
C TYR A 12 -2.68 -30.11 4.91
N GLY A 13 -3.78 -30.68 5.42
CA GLY A 13 -4.15 -30.53 6.83
C GLY A 13 -5.17 -29.45 7.14
N ASP A 14 -5.59 -28.64 6.16
CA ASP A 14 -6.70 -27.72 6.33
C ASP A 14 -8.01 -28.49 6.63
N ARG A 15 -8.70 -28.11 7.70
CA ARG A 15 -9.95 -28.78 8.11
C ARG A 15 -11.08 -28.59 7.11
N ASN A 16 -11.07 -27.50 6.37
CA ASN A 16 -12.09 -27.17 5.39
C ASN A 16 -11.48 -27.07 3.99
N LEU A 17 -11.84 -27.98 3.12
CA LEU A 17 -11.48 -27.93 1.70
C LEU A 17 -12.28 -26.83 0.96
N PHE A 18 -13.45 -26.45 1.50
CA PHE A 18 -14.27 -25.41 0.91
C PHE A 18 -15.09 -24.69 2.00
N PRO A 19 -15.08 -23.31 2.07
CA PRO A 19 -14.22 -22.44 1.28
C PRO A 19 -12.74 -22.59 1.67
N PRO A 20 -11.82 -22.51 0.71
CA PRO A 20 -10.39 -22.63 0.99
C PRO A 20 -9.93 -21.47 1.90
N ALA A 21 -9.04 -21.79 2.84
CA ALA A 21 -8.55 -20.86 3.87
C ALA A 21 -7.92 -19.58 3.28
N ASN A 22 -7.26 -19.73 2.12
CA ASN A 22 -6.62 -18.60 1.44
C ASN A 22 -7.29 -18.34 0.09
N THR A 23 -8.15 -17.34 0.05
CA THR A 23 -8.83 -16.90 -1.17
C THR A 23 -8.49 -15.46 -1.47
N SER A 24 -8.08 -15.18 -2.70
CA SER A 24 -7.91 -13.83 -3.23
C SER A 24 -8.91 -13.61 -4.36
N LEU A 25 -9.64 -12.52 -4.26
CA LEU A 25 -10.61 -12.10 -5.27
C LEU A 25 -10.36 -10.62 -5.58
N CYS A 26 -10.13 -10.29 -6.83
CA CYS A 26 -9.99 -8.91 -7.25
C CYS A 26 -10.70 -8.66 -8.58
N ALA A 27 -11.45 -7.59 -8.64
CA ALA A 27 -12.03 -7.05 -9.85
C ALA A 27 -11.52 -5.62 -10.06
N VAL A 28 -11.11 -5.31 -11.28
CA VAL A 28 -10.60 -3.99 -11.66
C VAL A 28 -11.39 -3.47 -12.84
N ALA A 29 -12.00 -2.31 -12.68
CA ALA A 29 -12.61 -1.56 -13.77
C ALA A 29 -11.71 -0.37 -14.15
N TYR A 30 -11.33 -0.28 -15.39
CA TYR A 30 -10.56 0.85 -15.92
C TYR A 30 -11.52 1.93 -16.39
N GLY A 31 -11.42 3.07 -15.76
CA GLY A 31 -12.26 4.22 -16.06
C GLY A 31 -11.79 5.00 -17.26
N ARG A 32 -12.52 6.06 -17.56
CA ARG A 32 -12.24 6.99 -18.65
C ARG A 32 -12.11 8.41 -18.09
N ASN A 33 -11.31 9.23 -18.72
CA ASN A 33 -11.07 10.62 -18.32
C ASN A 33 -10.42 10.75 -16.92
N ARG A 34 -11.11 11.35 -15.96
CA ARG A 34 -10.61 11.60 -14.59
C ARG A 34 -10.61 10.36 -13.70
N LEU A 35 -11.52 9.44 -13.93
CA LEU A 35 -11.53 8.17 -13.21
C LEU A 35 -10.47 7.25 -13.83
N GLY A 36 -9.46 6.90 -13.04
CA GLY A 36 -8.38 6.01 -13.50
C GLY A 36 -8.78 4.55 -13.38
N LYS A 37 -8.98 4.07 -12.16
CA LYS A 37 -9.29 2.67 -11.87
C LYS A 37 -10.23 2.57 -10.67
N ILE A 38 -11.05 1.53 -10.66
CA ILE A 38 -11.82 1.10 -9.48
C ILE A 38 -11.43 -0.33 -9.19
N PHE A 39 -11.19 -0.64 -7.93
CA PHE A 39 -10.83 -1.96 -7.43
C PHE A 39 -11.91 -2.45 -6.48
N LEU A 40 -12.30 -3.71 -6.60
CA LEU A 40 -13.18 -4.41 -5.69
C LEU A 40 -12.55 -5.73 -5.28
N GLY A 41 -12.49 -6.00 -3.98
CA GLY A 41 -11.87 -7.21 -3.43
C GLY A 41 -10.45 -6.99 -2.89
N ASP A 42 -9.50 -7.84 -3.25
CA ASP A 42 -8.15 -7.81 -2.69
C ASP A 42 -7.22 -6.90 -3.51
N PHE A 43 -6.63 -5.92 -2.84
CA PHE A 43 -5.70 -4.96 -3.46
C PHE A 43 -4.50 -4.67 -2.55
N ASN A 44 -3.44 -4.17 -3.15
CA ASN A 44 -2.29 -3.62 -2.44
C ASN A 44 -2.31 -2.09 -2.55
N ALA A 45 -1.97 -1.41 -1.46
CA ALA A 45 -1.77 0.03 -1.41
C ALA A 45 -0.33 0.31 -0.99
N ARG A 46 0.43 1.03 -1.82
CA ARG A 46 1.86 1.33 -1.61
C ARG A 46 2.11 2.79 -1.91
N PHE A 47 2.31 3.56 -0.85
CA PHE A 47 2.51 4.99 -0.93
C PHE A 47 3.80 5.40 -0.23
N GLY A 48 4.41 6.50 -0.67
CA GLY A 48 5.64 7.04 -0.11
C GLY A 48 6.80 6.05 -0.08
N GLN A 49 7.53 6.04 1.02
CA GLN A 49 8.58 5.08 1.35
C GLN A 49 8.05 3.94 2.23
N GLY A 50 6.75 3.96 2.55
CA GLY A 50 6.05 2.91 3.26
C GLY A 50 6.13 2.99 4.78
N LEU A 51 6.30 4.16 5.34
CA LEU A 51 6.22 4.36 6.80
C LEU A 51 4.80 4.22 7.31
N VAL A 52 3.82 4.72 6.55
CA VAL A 52 2.41 4.68 6.92
C VAL A 52 1.66 3.58 6.20
N GLN A 53 1.83 3.48 4.88
CA GLN A 53 1.03 2.55 4.09
C GLN A 53 1.86 1.79 3.08
N TRP A 54 2.08 0.51 3.39
CA TRP A 54 2.72 -0.42 2.47
C TRP A 54 2.15 -1.82 2.65
N SER A 55 1.37 -2.28 1.70
CA SER A 55 0.78 -3.61 1.71
C SER A 55 1.39 -4.52 0.64
N GLY A 56 1.34 -5.81 0.90
CA GLY A 56 1.94 -6.83 0.05
C GLY A 56 3.44 -7.03 0.31
N MET A 57 4.02 -8.03 -0.38
CA MET A 57 5.41 -8.39 -0.21
C MET A 57 6.35 -7.30 -0.73
N SER A 58 7.33 -6.91 0.06
CA SER A 58 8.45 -6.07 -0.34
C SER A 58 9.70 -6.93 -0.50
N LEU A 59 10.14 -7.09 -1.73
CA LEU A 59 11.46 -7.67 -2.00
C LEU A 59 12.49 -6.55 -1.85
N THR A 60 13.10 -6.47 -0.69
CA THR A 60 14.23 -5.57 -0.44
C THR A 60 15.52 -6.34 -0.69
N GLY A 61 16.07 -6.19 -1.89
CA GLY A 61 17.44 -6.62 -2.17
C GLY A 61 18.40 -5.46 -1.92
N PHE A 62 19.40 -5.64 -1.07
CA PHE A 62 20.46 -4.65 -0.82
C PHE A 62 21.56 -4.69 -1.89
N SER A 63 21.21 -4.97 -3.13
CA SER A 63 22.19 -5.15 -4.21
C SER A 63 22.67 -3.84 -4.85
N SER A 64 22.01 -2.71 -4.58
CA SER A 64 22.41 -1.40 -5.08
C SER A 64 21.90 -0.27 -4.20
N SER A 65 22.54 0.87 -4.29
CA SER A 65 22.15 2.09 -3.59
C SER A 65 20.74 2.58 -3.95
N ALA A 66 20.29 2.31 -5.17
CA ALA A 66 18.94 2.61 -5.61
C ALA A 66 17.85 1.73 -4.93
N SER A 67 18.23 0.63 -4.29
CA SER A 67 17.30 -0.27 -3.59
C SER A 67 16.79 0.28 -2.26
N PHE A 68 17.45 1.30 -1.67
CA PHE A 68 16.96 1.98 -0.48
C PHE A 68 15.72 2.84 -0.75
N CYS A 69 15.59 3.39 -1.96
CA CYS A 69 14.42 4.15 -2.36
C CYS A 69 13.31 3.20 -2.82
N ARG A 70 12.25 3.07 -2.02
CA ARG A 70 11.09 2.30 -2.42
C ARG A 70 10.31 3.00 -3.54
N LYS A 71 9.85 2.21 -4.49
CA LYS A 71 9.02 2.70 -5.59
C LYS A 71 7.55 2.44 -5.25
N ALA A 72 6.89 3.45 -4.74
CA ALA A 72 5.45 3.43 -4.57
C ALA A 72 4.77 3.30 -5.94
N ASN A 73 3.83 2.37 -6.07
CA ASN A 73 3.07 2.13 -7.29
C ASN A 73 1.56 2.35 -7.11
N GLY A 74 1.18 3.02 -6.02
CA GLY A 74 -0.21 3.32 -5.72
C GLY A 74 -1.03 2.09 -5.39
N ILE A 75 -2.27 2.06 -5.87
CA ILE A 75 -3.16 0.93 -5.70
C ILE A 75 -3.00 -0.05 -6.86
N THR A 76 -2.82 -1.31 -6.54
CA THR A 76 -2.67 -2.40 -7.50
C THR A 76 -3.48 -3.62 -7.06
N PRO A 77 -4.00 -4.44 -8.01
CA PRO A 77 -4.68 -5.66 -7.65
C PRO A 77 -3.74 -6.61 -6.90
N SER A 78 -4.27 -7.36 -5.94
CA SER A 78 -3.53 -8.40 -5.25
C SER A 78 -3.89 -9.76 -5.85
N TRP A 79 -2.91 -10.39 -6.50
CA TRP A 79 -3.06 -11.72 -7.08
C TRP A 79 -2.40 -12.81 -6.22
N SER A 80 -2.07 -12.48 -4.97
CA SER A 80 -1.32 -13.37 -4.09
C SER A 80 -2.22 -14.35 -3.35
N TYR A 81 -1.86 -15.63 -3.37
CA TYR A 81 -2.45 -16.66 -2.52
C TYR A 81 -2.13 -16.47 -1.04
N ALA A 82 -0.96 -15.91 -0.74
CA ALA A 82 -0.59 -15.58 0.63
C ALA A 82 -1.42 -14.38 1.08
N GLY A 83 -2.44 -14.63 1.82
CA GLY A 83 -3.38 -13.66 2.35
C GLY A 83 -2.78 -12.53 3.21
N THR A 84 -1.50 -12.59 3.50
CA THR A 84 -0.81 -11.67 4.39
C THR A 84 -0.47 -10.36 3.69
N GLY A 85 -0.97 -9.26 4.25
CA GLY A 85 -0.57 -7.90 3.90
C GLY A 85 -1.31 -7.21 2.77
N SER A 86 -2.27 -7.84 2.08
CA SER A 86 -3.17 -7.14 1.17
C SER A 86 -4.41 -6.63 1.88
N HIS A 87 -4.99 -5.56 1.36
CA HIS A 87 -6.28 -5.04 1.79
C HIS A 87 -7.42 -5.80 1.11
N ARG A 88 -8.58 -5.89 1.78
CA ARG A 88 -9.83 -6.37 1.19
C ARG A 88 -10.89 -5.31 1.35
N GLY A 89 -11.51 -4.90 0.25
CA GLY A 89 -12.50 -3.83 0.24
C GLY A 89 -12.66 -3.22 -1.13
N GLU A 90 -12.70 -1.91 -1.18
CA GLU A 90 -12.81 -1.15 -2.42
C GLU A 90 -11.76 -0.03 -2.48
N ALA A 91 -11.35 0.34 -3.69
CA ALA A 91 -10.47 1.45 -3.91
C ALA A 91 -10.69 2.10 -5.27
N ALA A 92 -10.33 3.37 -5.39
CA ALA A 92 -10.45 4.10 -6.64
C ALA A 92 -9.30 5.11 -6.80
N ASP A 93 -8.85 5.26 -8.06
CA ASP A 93 -7.87 6.26 -8.47
C ASP A 93 -8.53 7.34 -9.32
N PHE A 94 -8.26 8.60 -8.99
CA PHE A 94 -8.73 9.77 -9.75
C PHE A 94 -7.54 10.62 -10.19
N ARG A 95 -7.52 11.00 -11.46
CA ARG A 95 -6.44 11.82 -12.02
C ARG A 95 -6.92 13.21 -12.39
N PHE A 96 -6.21 14.23 -11.91
CA PHE A 96 -6.49 15.64 -12.13
C PHE A 96 -5.20 16.35 -12.57
N GLY A 97 -4.96 16.40 -13.88
CA GLY A 97 -3.71 16.94 -14.40
C GLY A 97 -2.50 16.19 -13.86
N ASN A 98 -1.67 16.87 -13.09
CA ASN A 98 -0.48 16.32 -12.46
C ASN A 98 -0.75 15.68 -11.08
N PHE A 99 -2.00 15.61 -10.64
CA PHE A 99 -2.37 15.01 -9.36
C PHE A 99 -3.05 13.66 -9.56
N LEU A 100 -2.71 12.71 -8.69
CA LEU A 100 -3.38 11.42 -8.54
C LEU A 100 -3.92 11.33 -7.13
N LEU A 101 -5.23 11.22 -7.00
CA LEU A 101 -5.92 10.92 -5.75
C LEU A 101 -6.28 9.45 -5.76
N SER A 102 -5.73 8.69 -4.82
CA SER A 102 -6.06 7.29 -4.56
C SER A 102 -6.82 7.21 -3.25
N GLN A 103 -8.02 6.62 -3.28
CA GLN A 103 -8.86 6.44 -2.10
C GLN A 103 -9.15 4.96 -1.92
N PHE A 104 -9.25 4.51 -0.67
CA PHE A 104 -9.62 3.12 -0.38
C PHE A 104 -10.39 3.01 0.93
N VAL A 105 -11.22 1.97 1.00
CA VAL A 105 -11.83 1.49 2.23
C VAL A 105 -11.53 0.00 2.33
N SER A 106 -10.82 -0.39 3.37
CA SER A 106 -10.46 -1.76 3.66
C SER A 106 -11.21 -2.28 4.88
N PHE A 107 -11.54 -3.56 4.86
CA PHE A 107 -12.18 -4.29 5.96
C PHE A 107 -11.22 -5.39 6.45
N PRO A 108 -10.22 -5.06 7.29
CA PRO A 108 -9.19 -6.01 7.71
C PRO A 108 -9.77 -7.27 8.38
N GLY A 109 -10.84 -7.13 9.15
CA GLY A 109 -11.53 -8.25 9.81
C GLY A 109 -12.29 -9.20 8.87
N LEU A 110 -12.56 -8.79 7.63
CA LEU A 110 -13.31 -9.63 6.69
C LEU A 110 -12.53 -10.88 6.26
N ARG A 111 -11.23 -10.85 6.35
CA ARG A 111 -10.34 -11.96 6.02
C ARG A 111 -10.28 -12.99 7.14
N SER A 112 -10.19 -12.55 8.39
CA SER A 112 -10.23 -13.44 9.55
C SER A 112 -11.57 -14.14 9.74
N TRP A 113 -12.65 -13.55 9.23
CA TRP A 113 -13.97 -14.16 9.25
C TRP A 113 -14.05 -15.41 8.37
N THR A 114 -13.38 -15.42 7.22
CA THR A 114 -13.27 -16.61 6.35
C THR A 114 -12.36 -17.69 6.93
N GLU A 115 -11.46 -17.34 7.85
CA GLU A 115 -10.53 -18.26 8.51
C GLU A 115 -11.09 -18.87 9.81
N GLY A 116 -12.36 -18.62 10.13
CA GLY A 116 -13.05 -19.23 11.26
C GLY A 116 -12.76 -18.61 12.63
N SER A 117 -12.10 -17.48 12.69
CA SER A 117 -11.92 -16.72 13.92
C SER A 117 -13.22 -16.02 14.32
N LYS A 118 -13.84 -16.50 15.41
CA LYS A 118 -15.14 -16.02 15.90
C LYS A 118 -15.13 -14.63 16.57
N LYS A 119 -14.02 -13.90 16.54
CA LYS A 119 -13.88 -12.57 17.12
C LYS A 119 -13.77 -11.49 16.04
N GLY A 120 -14.81 -11.39 15.22
CA GLY A 120 -14.85 -10.39 14.18
C GLY A 120 -15.62 -9.13 14.55
N MET A 121 -15.03 -8.20 15.26
CA MET A 121 -15.41 -6.81 15.03
C MET A 121 -14.94 -6.45 13.65
N ILE A 122 -15.85 -6.05 12.78
CA ILE A 122 -15.52 -5.55 11.44
C ILE A 122 -14.79 -4.22 11.62
N SER A 123 -13.47 -4.28 11.61
CA SER A 123 -12.66 -3.07 11.57
C SER A 123 -12.75 -2.45 10.18
N VAL A 124 -12.92 -1.15 10.12
CA VAL A 124 -12.95 -0.40 8.86
C VAL A 124 -11.71 0.48 8.80
N MET A 125 -11.04 0.48 7.67
CA MET A 125 -9.85 1.29 7.45
C MET A 125 -10.00 2.11 6.17
N PRO A 126 -10.64 3.30 6.23
CA PRO A 126 -10.59 4.27 5.15
C PRO A 126 -9.20 4.89 5.06
N GLY A 127 -8.77 5.18 3.84
CA GLY A 127 -7.51 5.88 3.58
C GLY A 127 -7.49 6.56 2.24
N ALA A 128 -6.57 7.51 2.12
CA ALA A 128 -6.36 8.27 0.91
C ALA A 128 -4.88 8.63 0.74
N ASN A 129 -4.48 8.77 -0.51
CA ASN A 129 -3.20 9.34 -0.90
C ASN A 129 -3.43 10.36 -2.00
N LEU A 130 -2.82 11.53 -1.87
CA LEU A 130 -2.73 12.54 -2.92
C LEU A 130 -1.28 12.67 -3.34
N THR A 131 -0.97 12.31 -4.58
CA THR A 131 0.37 12.44 -5.16
C THR A 131 0.37 13.48 -6.27
N TRP A 132 1.29 14.43 -6.18
CA TRP A 132 1.62 15.37 -7.25
C TRP A 132 2.84 14.87 -8.03
N PHE A 133 2.76 14.92 -9.36
CA PHE A 133 3.84 14.54 -10.28
C PHE A 133 4.39 15.77 -10.98
N GLY A 134 5.64 16.11 -10.70
CA GLY A 134 6.39 17.16 -11.39
C GLY A 134 7.35 16.59 -12.43
N ARG A 135 8.03 17.47 -13.15
CA ARG A 135 8.97 17.10 -14.22
C ARG A 135 10.16 16.26 -13.70
N ASN A 136 10.64 16.55 -12.51
CA ASN A 136 11.85 15.93 -11.93
C ASN A 136 11.58 15.22 -10.62
N GLY A 137 10.32 15.08 -10.20
CA GLY A 137 10.01 14.46 -8.92
C GLY A 137 8.52 14.36 -8.67
N GLN A 138 8.21 13.82 -7.51
CA GLN A 138 6.85 13.69 -7.00
C GLN A 138 6.82 14.03 -5.52
N ALA A 139 5.66 14.45 -5.03
CA ALA A 139 5.39 14.62 -3.61
C ALA A 139 4.01 14.05 -3.30
N GLY A 140 3.87 13.44 -2.14
CA GLY A 140 2.63 12.80 -1.75
C GLY A 140 2.26 13.07 -0.29
N VAL A 141 0.97 12.94 0.00
CA VAL A 141 0.43 12.92 1.36
C VAL A 141 -0.46 11.69 1.48
N THR A 142 -0.20 10.86 2.46
CA THR A 142 -0.96 9.64 2.74
C THR A 142 -1.63 9.76 4.09
N TRP A 143 -2.90 9.41 4.15
CA TRP A 143 -3.67 9.35 5.39
C TRP A 143 -4.48 8.06 5.43
N TYR A 144 -4.61 7.46 6.61
CA TYR A 144 -5.63 6.46 6.90
C TYR A 144 -6.07 6.51 8.35
N TYR A 145 -7.23 5.93 8.61
CA TYR A 145 -7.78 5.73 9.94
C TYR A 145 -8.20 4.28 10.11
N LEU A 146 -7.85 3.66 11.23
CA LEU A 146 -8.27 2.31 11.58
C LEU A 146 -9.30 2.38 12.71
N SER A 147 -10.52 1.91 12.48
CA SER A 147 -11.56 1.82 13.48
C SER A 147 -11.47 0.47 14.20
N GLY A 148 -11.13 0.50 15.46
CA GLY A 148 -11.07 -0.67 16.32
C GLY A 148 -9.74 -1.43 16.29
N PRO A 149 -9.45 -2.20 17.34
CA PRO A 149 -8.25 -3.00 17.40
C PRO A 149 -8.36 -4.19 16.43
N LEU A 150 -7.32 -4.40 15.63
CA LEU A 150 -7.05 -5.69 15.04
C LEU A 150 -6.34 -6.56 16.08
N ASP A 151 -6.56 -7.87 16.03
CA ASP A 151 -5.84 -8.80 16.88
C ASP A 151 -4.32 -8.65 16.66
N GLY A 152 -3.63 -8.11 17.66
CA GLY A 152 -2.18 -7.94 17.67
C GLY A 152 -1.73 -6.58 18.20
N PRO A 153 -0.54 -6.54 18.85
CA PRO A 153 -0.02 -5.32 19.48
C PRO A 153 0.36 -4.21 18.49
N LEU A 154 0.45 -4.51 17.19
CA LEU A 154 0.89 -3.57 16.16
C LEU A 154 -0.25 -2.74 15.52
N TYR A 155 -1.51 -3.10 15.76
CA TYR A 155 -2.66 -2.46 15.12
C TYR A 155 -3.58 -1.82 16.15
N GLN A 156 -3.17 -0.67 16.67
CA GLN A 156 -4.04 0.15 17.49
C GLN A 156 -5.00 0.95 16.60
N ALA A 157 -6.25 1.08 17.06
CA ALA A 157 -7.19 2.00 16.44
C ALA A 157 -6.60 3.39 16.37
N GLY A 158 -6.77 4.08 15.24
CA GLY A 158 -6.28 5.44 15.12
C GLY A 158 -5.94 5.90 13.72
N GLY A 159 -5.65 7.18 13.63
CA GLY A 159 -5.26 7.86 12.40
C GLY A 159 -3.76 8.01 12.25
N LYS A 160 -3.27 7.83 11.04
CA LYS A 160 -1.88 8.06 10.67
C LYS A 160 -1.82 8.92 9.42
N LEU A 161 -0.81 9.80 9.39
CA LEU A 161 -0.56 10.72 8.28
C LEU A 161 0.92 10.63 7.91
N SER A 162 1.22 10.69 6.62
CA SER A 162 2.59 10.94 6.17
C SER A 162 2.64 11.92 5.01
N ALA A 163 3.79 12.55 4.88
CA ALA A 163 4.16 13.33 3.71
C ALA A 163 5.47 12.78 3.14
N ASP A 164 5.50 12.56 1.85
CA ASP A 164 6.65 12.01 1.15
C ASP A 164 7.05 12.84 -0.06
N PHE A 165 8.32 12.71 -0.46
CA PHE A 165 8.82 13.27 -1.70
C PHE A 165 9.86 12.35 -2.33
N ARG A 166 9.99 12.48 -3.63
CA ARG A 166 11.09 11.93 -4.40
C ARG A 166 11.48 12.92 -5.49
N TYR A 167 12.77 13.16 -5.61
CA TYR A 167 13.34 14.04 -6.62
C TYR A 167 14.46 13.33 -7.35
N ASN A 168 14.44 13.39 -8.69
CA ASN A 168 15.47 12.83 -9.55
C ASN A 168 15.84 13.85 -10.62
N ARG A 169 17.10 14.27 -10.64
CA ARG A 169 17.64 15.14 -11.69
C ARG A 169 19.11 14.90 -11.89
N LYS A 170 19.53 14.73 -13.15
CA LYS A 170 20.94 14.54 -13.54
C LYS A 170 21.64 13.41 -12.78
N GLY A 171 20.93 12.34 -12.46
CA GLY A 171 21.47 11.20 -11.72
C GLY A 171 21.47 11.36 -10.20
N VAL A 172 21.14 12.53 -9.68
CA VAL A 172 20.92 12.73 -8.24
C VAL A 172 19.51 12.27 -7.90
N ASP A 173 19.39 11.28 -7.02
CA ASP A 173 18.13 10.82 -6.44
C ASP A 173 18.05 11.25 -4.98
N CYS A 174 16.99 11.96 -4.59
CA CYS A 174 16.70 12.28 -3.21
C CYS A 174 15.28 11.79 -2.90
N PHE A 175 15.08 11.24 -1.70
CA PHE A 175 13.76 10.82 -1.25
C PHE A 175 13.64 11.00 0.26
N GLY A 176 12.39 11.12 0.71
CA GLY A 176 12.09 11.16 2.12
C GLY A 176 10.61 10.93 2.38
N GLU A 177 10.31 10.47 3.59
CA GLU A 177 8.97 10.40 4.14
C GLU A 177 9.03 10.73 5.63
N TYR A 178 8.08 11.54 6.08
CA TYR A 178 7.81 11.79 7.50
C TYR A 178 6.39 11.33 7.81
N ALA A 179 6.25 10.58 8.89
CA ALA A 179 4.98 10.01 9.32
C ALA A 179 4.67 10.40 10.77
N TYR A 180 3.38 10.57 11.05
CA TYR A 180 2.85 10.88 12.38
C TYR A 180 1.65 10.00 12.71
N ASP A 181 1.62 9.48 13.94
CA ASP A 181 0.52 8.71 14.53
C ASP A 181 -0.22 9.59 15.52
N PHE A 182 -1.50 9.89 15.26
CA PHE A 182 -2.32 10.81 16.07
C PHE A 182 -2.68 10.28 17.45
N ILE A 183 -2.68 8.96 17.65
CA ILE A 183 -3.05 8.35 18.95
C ILE A 183 -1.82 8.10 19.79
N GLY A 184 -0.79 7.49 19.24
CA GLY A 184 0.44 7.22 19.97
C GLY A 184 1.33 8.44 20.17
N GLY A 185 1.08 9.54 19.46
CA GLY A 185 1.96 10.71 19.44
C GLY A 185 3.35 10.44 18.88
N TRP A 186 3.51 9.33 18.15
CA TRP A 186 4.78 8.91 17.60
C TRP A 186 5.01 9.52 16.22
N SER A 187 6.25 9.88 15.95
CA SER A 187 6.69 10.26 14.62
C SER A 187 7.83 9.37 14.15
N ALA A 188 7.91 9.18 12.84
CA ALA A 188 8.98 8.44 12.19
C ALA A 188 9.38 9.17 10.91
N TRP A 189 10.64 9.06 10.53
CA TRP A 189 11.11 9.57 9.24
C TRP A 189 12.10 8.62 8.59
N ILE A 190 12.14 8.64 7.28
CA ILE A 190 13.12 7.98 6.44
C ILE A 190 13.53 8.93 5.33
N GLY A 191 14.78 8.93 4.95
CA GLY A 191 15.26 9.74 3.83
C GLY A 191 16.63 9.30 3.39
N GLY A 192 16.93 9.62 2.16
CA GLY A 192 18.23 9.30 1.56
C GLY A 192 18.48 10.09 0.29
N THR A 193 19.76 10.11 -0.10
CA THR A 193 20.20 10.69 -1.37
C THR A 193 21.23 9.77 -2.03
N SER A 194 21.20 9.70 -3.34
CA SER A 194 22.18 8.99 -4.15
C SER A 194 22.75 9.97 -5.16
N ILE A 195 24.06 10.19 -5.13
CA ILE A 195 24.77 11.14 -5.96
C ILE A 195 25.78 10.38 -6.84
N PRO A 196 25.80 10.57 -8.16
CA PRO A 196 26.84 10.01 -9.00
C PRO A 196 28.17 10.73 -8.74
N VAL A 197 29.18 9.98 -8.38
CA VAL A 197 30.54 10.49 -8.21
C VAL A 197 31.40 9.91 -9.31
N GLY A 198 32.07 10.75 -10.07
CA GLY A 198 32.87 10.50 -11.26
C GLY A 198 33.26 9.05 -11.53
N GLY A 199 32.88 8.50 -12.66
CA GLY A 199 32.96 7.08 -12.97
C GLY A 199 31.72 6.32 -12.53
N GLU A 200 31.85 5.08 -12.08
CA GLU A 200 30.73 4.20 -11.69
C GLU A 200 30.39 4.26 -10.18
N ALA A 201 31.14 5.02 -9.38
CA ALA A 201 30.89 5.11 -7.93
C ALA A 201 29.69 6.01 -7.60
N ARG A 202 28.87 5.58 -6.65
CA ARG A 202 27.75 6.35 -6.08
C ARG A 202 27.89 6.38 -4.56
N PHE A 203 27.74 7.55 -3.97
CA PHE A 203 27.59 7.71 -2.52
C PHE A 203 26.09 7.72 -2.15
N ASN A 204 25.74 7.06 -1.06
CA ASN A 204 24.39 6.98 -0.49
C ASN A 204 24.37 7.55 0.92
#